data_9c6aa6d0a3ddac71a7adc33bbc358695
#
_entry.id   9c6aa6d0a3ddac71a7adc33bbc358695
#
_cell.length_a   1.000
_cell.length_b   1.000
_cell.length_c   1.000
_cell.angle_alpha   90.00
_cell.angle_beta   90.00
_cell.angle_gamma   90.00
#
_symmetry.space_group_name_H-M   'P 1'
#
loop_
_entity.id
_entity.type
_entity.pdbx_description
1 polymer ?
#
loop_
_entity_poly.entity_id
_entity_poly.type
_entity_poly.pdbx_seq_one_letter_code
_entity_poly.pdbx_strand_id
1 'polypeptide(L)'
;MLALKDIRQYISDLKIAEDDHVYIGKLDAKQDKSIGVYPWPGRRQPVMALGGRNCSSYDVKRISLLVHWNRNISESESAACALYGKLLNETSLMIGNTPIQFLILQVPEPVNVGTDDKGIYEYVIELDFYYRRLVN
;
A
#
# COMPACT_ATOMS: atom_id res chain seq x y z
N MET A 1 -7.86 -12.57 8.11
CA MET A 1 -7.89 -11.64 6.96
C MET A 1 -7.07 -10.40 7.29
N LEU A 2 -6.27 -9.95 6.35
CA LEU A 2 -5.43 -8.77 6.56
C LEU A 2 -6.27 -7.50 6.41
N ALA A 3 -6.34 -6.69 7.46
CA ALA A 3 -7.20 -5.52 7.49
C ALA A 3 -6.46 -4.26 7.02
N LEU A 4 -7.20 -3.34 6.40
CA LEU A 4 -6.63 -2.07 5.95
C LEU A 4 -6.01 -1.27 7.09
N LYS A 5 -6.60 -1.30 8.28
CA LYS A 5 -6.06 -0.58 9.44
C LYS A 5 -4.67 -1.07 9.83
N ASP A 6 -4.42 -2.37 9.68
CA ASP A 6 -3.12 -2.96 10.00
C ASP A 6 -2.08 -2.58 8.93
N ILE A 7 -2.49 -2.55 7.68
CA ILE A 7 -1.63 -2.07 6.59
C ILE A 7 -1.31 -0.59 6.76
N ARG A 8 -2.31 0.20 7.11
CA ARG A 8 -2.11 1.63 7.41
C ARG A 8 -1.05 1.81 8.50
N GLN A 9 -1.13 1.02 9.57
CA GLN A 9 -0.16 1.11 10.66
C GLN A 9 1.25 0.70 10.18
N TYR A 10 1.34 -0.33 9.36
CA TYR A 10 2.60 -0.74 8.77
C TYR A 10 3.22 0.41 7.94
N ILE A 11 2.43 1.05 7.09
CA ILE A 11 2.91 2.17 6.27
C ILE A 11 3.36 3.34 7.15
N SER A 12 2.62 3.64 8.20
CA SER A 12 3.02 4.68 9.15
C SER A 12 4.36 4.35 9.83
N ASP A 13 4.57 3.10 10.16
CA ASP A 13 5.81 2.65 10.83
C ASP A 13 7.03 2.73 9.91
N LEU A 14 6.85 2.85 8.61
CA LEU A 14 7.95 3.07 7.67
C LEU A 14 8.54 4.48 7.76
N LYS A 15 7.86 5.41 8.42
CA LYS A 15 8.32 6.77 8.70
C LYS A 15 8.58 7.62 7.44
N ILE A 16 7.86 7.38 6.37
CA ILE A 16 7.88 8.26 5.19
C ILE A 16 7.04 9.50 5.47
N ALA A 17 5.83 9.31 6.04
CA ALA A 17 4.96 10.39 6.46
C ALA A 17 4.71 10.28 7.96
N GLU A 18 4.29 11.38 8.57
CA GLU A 18 3.90 11.37 9.98
C GLU A 18 2.65 10.50 10.18
N ASP A 19 2.53 9.94 11.38
CA ASP A 19 1.45 9.01 11.68
C ASP A 19 0.05 9.58 11.40
N ASP A 20 -0.18 10.83 11.76
CA ASP A 20 -1.47 11.48 11.53
C ASP A 20 -1.69 11.93 10.08
N HIS A 21 -0.71 11.71 9.20
CA HIS A 21 -0.80 11.95 7.76
C HIS A 21 -0.96 10.66 6.95
N VAL A 22 -1.15 9.52 7.60
CA VAL A 22 -1.41 8.25 6.92
C VAL A 22 -2.88 7.88 7.12
N TYR A 23 -3.63 7.81 6.03
CA TYR A 23 -5.09 7.65 6.06
C TYR A 23 -5.52 6.33 5.45
N ILE A 24 -6.71 5.87 5.85
CA ILE A 24 -7.37 4.72 5.24
C ILE A 24 -8.49 5.25 4.34
N GLY A 25 -8.45 4.85 3.07
CA GLY A 25 -9.49 5.22 2.12
C GLY A 25 -9.44 6.71 1.81
N LYS A 26 -10.41 7.47 2.27
CA LYS A 26 -10.50 8.89 1.94
C LYS A 26 -9.36 9.70 2.55
N LEU A 27 -8.55 10.31 1.68
CA LEU A 27 -7.49 11.21 2.09
C LEU A 27 -8.08 12.57 2.48
N ASP A 28 -7.58 13.16 3.55
CA ASP A 28 -7.90 14.55 3.84
C ASP A 28 -7.06 15.43 2.90
N ALA A 29 -7.72 15.96 1.88
CA ALA A 29 -7.07 16.71 0.80
C ALA A 29 -6.39 18.01 1.26
N LYS A 30 -6.55 18.40 2.50
CA LYS A 30 -5.98 19.65 3.00
C LYS A 30 -4.57 19.50 3.53
N GLN A 31 -4.09 18.28 3.74
CA GLN A 31 -2.78 18.06 4.34
C GLN A 31 -1.75 17.61 3.30
N ASP A 32 -0.62 18.31 3.30
CA ASP A 32 0.54 17.91 2.52
C ASP A 32 1.24 16.72 3.18
N LYS A 33 2.12 16.06 2.41
CA LYS A 33 2.96 14.97 2.90
C LYS A 33 2.14 13.86 3.54
N SER A 34 1.09 13.44 2.84
CA SER A 34 0.16 12.43 3.27
C SER A 34 0.23 11.18 2.39
N ILE A 35 -0.12 10.04 2.98
CA ILE A 35 -0.22 8.77 2.26
C ILE A 35 -1.60 8.20 2.54
N GLY A 36 -2.34 7.89 1.48
CA GLY A 36 -3.63 7.22 1.59
C GLY A 36 -3.49 5.74 1.26
N VAL A 37 -4.10 4.90 2.08
CA VAL A 37 -4.13 3.45 1.88
C VAL A 37 -5.52 3.08 1.39
N TYR A 38 -5.60 2.59 0.15
CA TYR A 38 -6.87 2.27 -0.49
C TYR A 38 -6.91 0.80 -0.88
N PRO A 39 -8.08 0.16 -0.83
CA PRO A 39 -8.23 -1.13 -1.50
C PRO A 39 -8.07 -0.91 -3.01
N TRP A 40 -7.41 -1.85 -3.69
CA TRP A 40 -7.27 -1.74 -5.13
C TRP A 40 -8.65 -1.87 -5.78
N PRO A 41 -9.09 -0.88 -6.59
CA PRO A 41 -10.46 -0.87 -7.13
C PRO A 41 -10.66 -1.78 -8.32
N GLY A 42 -9.60 -2.38 -8.84
CA GLY A 42 -9.68 -3.23 -10.01
C GLY A 42 -10.36 -4.56 -9.75
N ARG A 43 -10.75 -5.22 -10.84
CA ARG A 43 -11.35 -6.54 -10.80
C ARG A 43 -10.29 -7.57 -10.46
N ARG A 44 -10.63 -8.50 -9.57
CA ARG A 44 -9.70 -9.55 -9.15
C ARG A 44 -10.43 -10.87 -8.94
N GLN A 45 -9.69 -11.95 -9.12
CA GLN A 45 -10.18 -13.30 -8.87
C GLN A 45 -9.88 -13.71 -7.43
N PRO A 46 -10.76 -14.49 -6.78
CA PRO A 46 -10.40 -15.11 -5.51
C PRO A 46 -9.19 -16.03 -5.68
N VAL A 47 -8.38 -16.14 -4.64
CA VAL A 47 -7.25 -17.05 -4.63
C VAL A 47 -7.78 -18.46 -4.43
N MET A 48 -7.55 -19.34 -5.39
CA MET A 48 -8.03 -20.72 -5.37
C MET A 48 -6.93 -21.67 -5.80
N ALA A 49 -6.83 -22.81 -5.14
CA ALA A 49 -6.00 -23.92 -5.56
C ALA A 49 -6.89 -24.99 -6.22
N LEU A 50 -6.28 -25.89 -6.96
CA LEU A 50 -6.98 -27.11 -7.39
C LEU A 50 -7.48 -27.83 -6.14
N GLY A 51 -8.74 -28.18 -6.08
CA GLY A 51 -9.34 -28.73 -4.88
C GLY A 51 -10.05 -27.70 -4.02
N GLY A 52 -10.00 -26.43 -4.41
CA GLY A 52 -10.74 -25.35 -3.79
C GLY A 52 -10.01 -24.62 -2.67
N ARG A 53 -10.74 -23.81 -1.93
CA ARG A 53 -10.19 -22.91 -0.92
C ARG A 53 -9.42 -23.62 0.19
N ASN A 54 -9.88 -24.81 0.59
CA ASN A 54 -9.24 -25.57 1.67
C ASN A 54 -7.83 -26.07 1.31
N CYS A 55 -7.50 -26.09 0.03
CA CYS A 55 -6.19 -26.52 -0.46
C CYS A 55 -5.23 -25.35 -0.67
N SER A 56 -5.67 -24.13 -0.39
CA SER A 56 -4.83 -22.93 -0.52
C SER A 56 -4.34 -22.49 0.86
N SER A 57 -3.04 -22.22 0.97
CA SER A 57 -2.41 -21.81 2.23
C SER A 57 -2.25 -20.29 2.36
N TYR A 58 -2.60 -19.54 1.33
CA TYR A 58 -2.37 -18.10 1.32
C TYR A 58 -3.56 -17.34 0.74
N ASP A 59 -3.60 -16.06 1.05
CA ASP A 59 -4.51 -15.09 0.42
C ASP A 59 -3.72 -13.88 -0.05
N VAL A 60 -4.36 -13.05 -0.85
CA VAL A 60 -3.74 -11.84 -1.41
C VAL A 60 -4.60 -10.63 -1.07
N LYS A 61 -3.97 -9.60 -0.49
CA LYS A 61 -4.61 -8.31 -0.28
C LYS A 61 -4.01 -7.31 -1.26
N ARG A 62 -4.84 -6.76 -2.14
CA ARG A 62 -4.42 -5.81 -3.16
C ARG A 62 -4.70 -4.40 -2.70
N ILE A 63 -3.67 -3.56 -2.75
CA ILE A 63 -3.66 -2.23 -2.16
C ILE A 63 -3.15 -1.23 -3.19
N SER A 64 -3.73 -0.04 -3.14
CA SER A 64 -3.24 1.13 -3.87
C SER A 64 -2.83 2.17 -2.84
N LEU A 65 -1.60 2.64 -2.91
CA LEU A 65 -1.09 3.72 -2.05
C LEU A 65 -1.06 5.01 -2.86
N LEU A 66 -1.66 6.06 -2.31
CA LEU A 66 -1.63 7.38 -2.90
C LEU A 66 -0.69 8.26 -2.07
N VAL A 67 0.42 8.68 -2.67
CA VAL A 67 1.35 9.62 -2.04
C VAL A 67 0.96 11.02 -2.49
N HIS A 68 0.36 11.78 -1.59
CA HIS A 68 -0.10 13.15 -1.81
C HIS A 68 0.89 14.04 -1.05
N TRP A 69 1.86 14.64 -1.77
CA TRP A 69 3.03 15.15 -1.10
C TRP A 69 3.06 16.67 -0.98
N ASN A 70 3.55 17.37 -1.98
CA ASN A 70 3.60 18.84 -1.96
C ASN A 70 3.66 19.40 -3.39
N ARG A 71 3.91 20.70 -3.50
CA ARG A 71 3.96 21.39 -4.79
C ARG A 71 5.29 21.27 -5.51
N ASN A 72 6.26 20.60 -4.92
CA ASN A 72 7.57 20.38 -5.51
C ASN A 72 7.63 18.97 -6.09
N ILE A 73 7.75 18.87 -7.42
CA ILE A 73 7.73 17.57 -8.10
C ILE A 73 8.91 16.68 -7.66
N SER A 74 10.09 17.27 -7.48
CA SER A 74 11.29 16.49 -7.11
C SER A 74 11.17 15.92 -5.69
N GLU A 75 10.67 16.71 -4.75
CA GLU A 75 10.44 16.24 -3.39
C GLU A 75 9.36 15.18 -3.33
N SER A 76 8.30 15.37 -4.12
CA SER A 76 7.19 14.41 -4.19
C SER A 76 7.65 13.08 -4.77
N GLU A 77 8.45 13.13 -5.84
CA GLU A 77 9.03 11.93 -6.43
C GLU A 77 9.95 11.23 -5.45
N SER A 78 10.81 11.99 -4.75
CA SER A 78 11.72 11.42 -3.77
C SER A 78 10.98 10.70 -2.64
N ALA A 79 9.90 11.28 -2.15
CA ALA A 79 9.10 10.65 -1.10
C ALA A 79 8.44 9.36 -1.60
N ALA A 80 7.87 9.40 -2.80
CA ALA A 80 7.25 8.21 -3.40
C ALA A 80 8.28 7.12 -3.65
N CYS A 81 9.46 7.47 -4.14
CA CYS A 81 10.54 6.51 -4.37
C CYS A 81 11.10 5.94 -3.06
N ALA A 82 11.16 6.73 -2.00
CA ALA A 82 11.58 6.24 -0.68
C ALA A 82 10.60 5.19 -0.15
N LEU A 83 9.29 5.44 -0.29
CA LEU A 83 8.27 4.48 0.09
C LEU A 83 8.40 3.21 -0.75
N TYR A 84 8.52 3.36 -2.06
CA TYR A 84 8.66 2.23 -2.98
C TYR A 84 9.87 1.37 -2.61
N GLY A 85 11.01 2.02 -2.35
CA GLY A 85 12.24 1.32 -1.99
C GLY A 85 12.12 0.52 -0.70
N LYS A 86 11.44 1.07 0.30
CA LYS A 86 11.20 0.34 1.55
C LYS A 86 10.32 -0.89 1.33
N LEU A 87 9.27 -0.74 0.50
CA LEU A 87 8.38 -1.86 0.18
C LEU A 87 9.12 -2.93 -0.64
N LEU A 88 9.95 -2.51 -1.57
CA LEU A 88 10.69 -3.41 -2.45
C LEU A 88 11.63 -4.32 -1.66
N ASN A 89 12.20 -3.82 -0.58
CA ASN A 89 13.18 -4.53 0.22
C ASN A 89 12.57 -5.35 1.35
N GLU A 90 11.25 -5.31 1.50
CA GLU A 90 10.59 -6.05 2.58
C GLU A 90 10.55 -7.54 2.26
N THR A 91 10.96 -8.33 3.22
CA THR A 91 10.86 -9.78 3.19
C THR A 91 10.33 -10.24 4.54
N SER A 92 9.54 -11.28 4.56
CA SER A 92 9.15 -11.98 5.78
C SER A 92 8.84 -11.07 6.97
N LEU A 93 7.66 -10.45 6.99
CA LEU A 93 7.27 -9.55 8.08
C LEU A 93 5.91 -9.93 8.65
N MET A 94 5.60 -9.37 9.82
CA MET A 94 4.28 -9.48 10.44
C MET A 94 3.57 -8.15 10.33
N ILE A 95 2.33 -8.16 9.88
CA ILE A 95 1.46 -6.98 9.91
C ILE A 95 0.30 -7.31 10.85
N GLY A 96 0.22 -6.61 11.98
CA GLY A 96 -0.68 -7.01 13.03
C GLY A 96 -0.31 -8.40 13.51
N ASN A 97 -1.26 -9.33 13.47
CA ASN A 97 -1.04 -10.73 13.81
C ASN A 97 -0.93 -11.62 12.57
N THR A 98 -0.77 -11.03 11.39
CA THR A 98 -0.77 -11.77 10.13
C THR A 98 0.63 -11.90 9.57
N PRO A 99 1.16 -13.12 9.39
CA PRO A 99 2.45 -13.31 8.73
C PRO A 99 2.34 -12.96 7.24
N ILE A 100 3.20 -12.09 6.77
CA ILE A 100 3.29 -11.71 5.36
C ILE A 100 4.40 -12.51 4.72
N GLN A 101 4.08 -13.24 3.67
CA GLN A 101 5.07 -14.07 2.98
C GLN A 101 5.95 -13.22 2.08
N PHE A 102 5.34 -12.36 1.27
CA PHE A 102 6.06 -11.44 0.39
C PHE A 102 5.11 -10.38 -0.15
N LEU A 103 5.70 -9.34 -0.72
CA LEU A 103 4.99 -8.27 -1.41
C LEU A 103 5.33 -8.34 -2.89
N ILE A 104 4.33 -8.09 -3.74
CA ILE A 104 4.56 -7.90 -5.18
C ILE A 104 4.13 -6.51 -5.55
N LEU A 105 5.10 -5.69 -5.97
CA LEU A 105 4.81 -4.36 -6.48
C LEU A 105 4.33 -4.51 -7.93
N GLN A 106 3.15 -3.96 -8.21
CA GLN A 106 2.51 -4.10 -9.51
C GLN A 106 2.97 -3.05 -10.52
N VAL A 107 3.80 -2.13 -10.09
CA VAL A 107 4.35 -1.06 -10.93
C VAL A 107 5.87 -1.06 -10.80
N PRO A 108 6.62 -0.76 -11.89
CA PRO A 108 8.09 -0.76 -11.83
C PRO A 108 8.66 0.42 -11.05
N GLU A 109 7.86 1.46 -10.89
CA GLU A 109 8.19 2.67 -10.13
C GLU A 109 6.90 3.38 -9.74
N PRO A 110 6.94 4.32 -8.78
CA PRO A 110 5.74 5.10 -8.47
C PRO A 110 5.23 5.84 -9.70
N VAL A 111 3.91 5.81 -9.90
CA VAL A 111 3.27 6.41 -11.09
C VAL A 111 2.80 7.82 -10.76
N ASN A 112 3.33 8.81 -11.48
CA ASN A 112 2.88 10.19 -11.35
C ASN A 112 1.48 10.30 -11.98
N VAL A 113 0.50 10.71 -11.17
CA VAL A 113 -0.90 10.87 -11.63
C VAL A 113 -1.30 12.34 -11.73
N GLY A 114 -0.33 13.24 -11.68
CA GLY A 114 -0.55 14.67 -11.83
C GLY A 114 -0.66 15.38 -10.49
N THR A 115 -1.43 16.47 -10.50
CA THR A 115 -1.63 17.29 -9.30
C THR A 115 -3.11 17.37 -8.98
N ASP A 116 -3.42 17.65 -7.70
CA ASP A 116 -4.78 17.99 -7.32
C ASP A 116 -5.10 19.46 -7.70
N ASP A 117 -6.27 19.95 -7.30
CA ASP A 117 -6.73 21.31 -7.63
C ASP A 117 -5.88 22.40 -6.93
N LYS A 118 -5.05 22.03 -5.97
CA LYS A 118 -4.16 22.95 -5.26
C LYS A 118 -2.71 22.86 -5.74
N GLY A 119 -2.44 22.04 -6.75
CA GLY A 119 -1.11 21.86 -7.29
C GLY A 119 -0.23 20.90 -6.52
N ILE A 120 -0.79 20.08 -5.65
CA ILE A 120 -0.06 19.07 -4.88
C ILE A 120 0.15 17.85 -5.76
N TYR A 121 1.41 17.43 -5.94
CA TYR A 121 1.74 16.27 -6.75
C TYR A 121 1.34 14.97 -6.07
N GLU A 122 0.83 14.05 -6.87
CA GLU A 122 0.35 12.76 -6.39
C GLU A 122 1.00 11.62 -7.18
N TYR A 123 1.39 10.57 -6.45
CA TYR A 123 1.97 9.35 -7.01
C TYR A 123 1.21 8.15 -6.49
N VAL A 124 1.06 7.13 -7.33
CA VAL A 124 0.36 5.90 -6.98
C VAL A 124 1.33 4.73 -7.01
N ILE A 125 1.27 3.90 -5.98
CA ILE A 125 1.99 2.64 -5.91
C ILE A 125 0.95 1.54 -5.69
N GLU A 126 0.87 0.59 -6.61
CA GLU A 126 -0.02 -0.55 -6.48
C GLU A 126 0.78 -1.78 -6.11
N LEU A 127 0.30 -2.54 -5.14
CA LEU A 127 1.01 -3.71 -4.65
C LEU A 127 0.06 -4.74 -4.08
N ASP A 128 0.54 -5.98 -4.03
CA ASP A 128 -0.16 -7.10 -3.43
C ASP A 128 0.61 -7.60 -2.22
N PHE A 129 -0.14 -7.83 -1.13
CA PHE A 129 0.38 -8.47 0.08
C PHE A 129 -0.04 -9.93 0.04
N TYR A 130 0.93 -10.85 -0.05
CA TYR A 130 0.70 -12.28 0.03
C TYR A 130 0.87 -12.70 1.47
N TYR A 131 -0.21 -13.16 2.10
CA TYR A 131 -0.19 -13.47 3.53
C TYR A 131 -0.70 -14.89 3.78
N ARG A 132 -0.23 -15.43 4.88
CA ARG A 132 -0.61 -16.77 5.29
C ARG A 132 -2.05 -16.76 5.79
N ARG A 133 -2.83 -17.68 5.28
CA ARG A 133 -4.19 -17.87 5.77
C ARG A 133 -4.14 -18.51 7.14
N LEU A 134 -4.82 -17.89 8.11
CA LEU A 134 -4.96 -18.49 9.43
C LEU A 134 -6.04 -19.56 9.34
N VAL A 135 -5.68 -20.78 9.78
CA VAL A 135 -6.60 -21.91 9.82
C VAL A 135 -7.28 -21.90 11.18
N ASN A 136 -8.60 -21.86 11.16
CA ASN A 136 -9.38 -22.00 12.38
C ASN A 136 -9.87 -23.42 12.55
#